data_800777fe39591139133ee80b6e98c95d
#
_entry.id   800777fe39591139133ee80b6e98c95d
#
_cell.length_a   1.000
_cell.length_b   1.000
_cell.length_c   1.000
_cell.angle_alpha   90.00
_cell.angle_beta   90.00
_cell.angle_gamma   90.00
#
_symmetry.space_group_name_H-M   'P 1'
#
loop_
_entity.id
_entity.type
_entity.pdbx_description
1 polymer ?
#
loop_
_entity_poly.entity_id
_entity_poly.type
_entity_poly.pdbx_seq_one_letter_code
_entity_poly.pdbx_strand_id
1 'polypeptide(L)'
;CNWLSPQNLVYEVNRYGYHFSLLGFWKFYLLALVSIFIISMIYQLQLPYILAVSIFSLFLSPFIILNTYKNMYQQKRFQDVTNYLEQLLYSFRKGPKILSSLQDTLAVFPEGQMHDHILMVMDAIQNKPLEESGDLYRDAFSAMEEAYGCRRLRQAHEFLIKVESFGGEFSGAIDILLEDRRLWIERVYELEKDRSNLKVKITISLALSFLICGLTMF
;
A
#
# COMPACT_ATOMS: atom_id res chain seq x y z
N CYS A 1 24.13 -10.34 5.55
CA CYS A 1 22.75 -10.75 5.90
C CYS A 1 22.20 -9.88 7.05
N ASN A 2 21.92 -8.59 6.81
CA ASN A 2 21.40 -7.67 7.84
C ASN A 2 19.87 -7.74 8.05
N TRP A 3 19.20 -8.65 7.41
CA TRP A 3 17.73 -8.75 7.40
C TRP A 3 17.14 -9.36 8.69
N LEU A 4 17.94 -10.04 9.48
CA LEU A 4 17.52 -10.73 10.70
C LEU A 4 17.61 -9.86 11.97
N SER A 5 18.15 -8.65 11.86
CA SER A 5 18.21 -7.75 13.01
C SER A 5 16.86 -7.09 13.27
N PRO A 6 16.28 -7.23 14.48
CA PRO A 6 15.01 -6.56 14.84
C PRO A 6 15.07 -5.04 14.65
N GLN A 7 16.24 -4.43 14.78
CA GLN A 7 16.44 -2.99 14.58
C GLN A 7 16.28 -2.59 13.12
N ASN A 8 16.83 -3.37 12.18
CA ASN A 8 16.67 -3.11 10.74
C ASN A 8 15.24 -3.34 10.28
N LEU A 9 14.55 -4.31 10.87
CA LEU A 9 13.14 -4.56 10.61
C LEU A 9 12.28 -3.37 11.03
N VAL A 10 12.52 -2.83 12.22
CA VAL A 10 11.84 -1.61 12.71
C VAL A 10 12.10 -0.44 11.78
N TYR A 11 13.35 -0.26 11.32
CA TYR A 11 13.71 0.79 10.39
C TYR A 11 12.96 0.65 9.05
N GLU A 12 12.95 -0.54 8.46
CA GLU A 12 12.25 -0.79 7.19
C GLU A 12 10.73 -0.62 7.30
N VAL A 13 10.11 -1.08 8.39
CA VAL A 13 8.67 -0.91 8.62
C VAL A 13 8.32 0.56 8.83
N ASN A 14 9.13 1.30 9.58
CA ASN A 14 8.94 2.74 9.79
C ASN A 14 9.12 3.53 8.49
N ARG A 15 9.96 3.06 7.55
CA ARG A 15 10.10 3.65 6.22
C ARG A 15 8.80 3.59 5.40
N TYR A 16 7.92 2.63 5.68
CA TYR A 16 6.57 2.57 5.10
C TYR A 16 5.56 3.50 5.78
N GLY A 17 5.99 4.35 6.73
CA GLY A 17 5.13 5.28 7.45
C GLY A 17 4.31 4.66 8.57
N TYR A 18 4.65 3.45 9.02
CA TYR A 18 4.03 2.79 10.17
C TYR A 18 4.90 2.94 11.41
N HIS A 19 4.30 3.27 12.55
CA HIS A 19 5.00 3.27 13.83
C HIS A 19 5.10 1.85 14.37
N PHE A 20 6.20 1.18 14.03
CA PHE A 20 6.51 -0.14 14.57
C PHE A 20 7.66 -0.01 15.57
N SER A 21 7.49 -0.56 16.77
CA SER A 21 8.50 -0.51 17.83
C SER A 21 9.15 -1.86 18.05
N LEU A 22 10.39 -1.87 18.60
CA LEU A 22 11.06 -3.10 19.05
C LEU A 22 10.22 -3.87 20.07
N LEU A 23 9.50 -3.18 20.94
CA LEU A 23 8.57 -3.80 21.89
C LEU A 23 7.42 -4.53 21.16
N GLY A 24 6.93 -3.98 20.06
CA GLY A 24 5.91 -4.62 19.20
C GLY A 24 6.42 -5.95 18.62
N PHE A 25 7.67 -5.97 18.14
CA PHE A 25 8.31 -7.17 17.63
C PHE A 25 8.40 -8.26 18.73
N TRP A 26 8.88 -7.91 19.91
CA TRP A 26 9.03 -8.85 21.01
C TRP A 26 7.70 -9.38 21.55
N LYS A 27 6.65 -8.53 21.58
CA LYS A 27 5.27 -8.96 21.94
C LYS A 27 4.74 -9.99 20.95
N PHE A 28 4.92 -9.74 19.64
CA PHE A 28 4.50 -10.68 18.60
C PHE A 28 5.24 -12.01 18.70
N TYR A 29 6.56 -11.96 18.93
CA TYR A 29 7.38 -13.13 19.07
C TYR A 29 7.03 -13.95 20.34
N LEU A 30 6.78 -13.27 21.46
CA LEU A 30 6.36 -13.93 22.70
C LEU A 30 5.02 -14.64 22.52
N LEU A 31 4.06 -14.01 21.84
CA LEU A 31 2.78 -14.64 21.53
C LEU A 31 2.96 -15.90 20.65
N ALA A 32 3.86 -15.85 19.68
CA ALA A 32 4.20 -17.01 18.85
C ALA A 32 4.83 -18.14 19.67
N LEU A 33 5.76 -17.83 20.59
CA LEU A 33 6.36 -18.82 21.49
C LEU A 33 5.32 -19.47 22.41
N VAL A 34 4.42 -18.69 22.98
CA VAL A 34 3.34 -19.24 23.83
C VAL A 34 2.46 -20.19 23.03
N SER A 35 2.12 -19.83 21.78
CA SER A 35 1.33 -20.70 20.89
C SER A 35 2.06 -22.01 20.56
N ILE A 36 3.38 -21.94 20.27
CA ILE A 36 4.23 -23.13 20.05
C ILE A 36 4.24 -24.01 21.30
N PHE A 37 4.38 -23.42 22.48
CA PHE A 37 4.40 -24.15 23.74
C PHE A 37 3.06 -24.89 24.00
N ILE A 38 1.93 -24.21 23.79
CA ILE A 38 0.61 -24.83 23.92
C ILE A 38 0.45 -26.02 22.95
N ILE A 39 0.80 -25.82 21.69
CA ILE A 39 0.75 -26.88 20.67
C ILE A 39 1.66 -28.05 21.07
N SER A 40 2.87 -27.76 21.55
CA SER A 40 3.83 -28.78 21.98
C SER A 40 3.33 -29.61 23.17
N MET A 41 2.62 -28.99 24.11
CA MET A 41 1.97 -29.67 25.22
C MET A 41 0.84 -30.60 24.74
N ILE A 42 0.03 -30.16 23.80
CA ILE A 42 -1.06 -31.00 23.24
C ILE A 42 -0.50 -32.22 22.52
N TYR A 43 0.59 -32.05 21.75
CA TYR A 43 1.21 -33.14 20.97
C TYR A 43 2.30 -33.92 21.72
N GLN A 44 2.50 -33.64 23.02
CA GLN A 44 3.54 -34.30 23.86
C GLN A 44 4.93 -34.34 23.18
N LEU A 45 5.29 -33.25 22.48
CA LEU A 45 6.55 -33.19 21.74
C LEU A 45 7.76 -33.24 22.69
N GLN A 46 8.78 -33.97 22.29
CA GLN A 46 10.04 -34.01 23.01
C GLN A 46 10.77 -32.66 22.92
N LEU A 47 11.53 -32.33 23.97
CA LEU A 47 12.24 -31.05 24.11
C LEU A 47 13.05 -30.60 22.87
N PRO A 48 13.81 -31.48 22.17
CA PRO A 48 14.59 -31.07 21.01
C PRO A 48 13.72 -30.57 19.85
N TYR A 49 12.52 -31.13 19.63
CA TYR A 49 11.61 -30.67 18.60
C TYR A 49 10.99 -29.30 18.92
N ILE A 50 10.70 -29.06 20.20
CA ILE A 50 10.20 -27.74 20.65
C ILE A 50 11.25 -26.67 20.41
N LEU A 51 12.50 -26.93 20.72
CA LEU A 51 13.62 -26.01 20.48
C LEU A 51 13.80 -25.74 18.97
N ALA A 52 13.78 -26.79 18.13
CA ALA A 52 13.93 -26.65 16.67
C ALA A 52 12.83 -25.78 16.07
N VAL A 53 11.55 -26.00 16.44
CA VAL A 53 10.42 -25.21 15.96
C VAL A 53 10.49 -23.76 16.45
N SER A 54 10.92 -23.54 17.69
CA SER A 54 11.09 -22.20 18.26
C SER A 54 12.17 -21.39 17.52
N ILE A 55 13.32 -22.01 17.23
CA ILE A 55 14.39 -21.38 16.45
C ILE A 55 13.91 -21.06 15.03
N PHE A 56 13.24 -22.01 14.38
CA PHE A 56 12.69 -21.80 13.03
C PHE A 56 11.66 -20.66 13.00
N SER A 57 10.80 -20.57 14.01
CA SER A 57 9.85 -19.47 14.15
C SER A 57 10.53 -18.11 14.29
N LEU A 58 11.66 -18.04 15.01
CA LEU A 58 12.45 -16.81 15.13
C LEU A 58 12.95 -16.31 13.76
N PHE A 59 13.39 -17.22 12.90
CA PHE A 59 13.84 -16.86 11.55
C PHE A 59 12.70 -16.46 10.61
N LEU A 60 11.52 -17.04 10.77
CA LEU A 60 10.35 -16.76 9.92
C LEU A 60 9.63 -15.48 10.33
N SER A 61 9.64 -15.10 11.60
CA SER A 61 8.87 -13.96 12.12
C SER A 61 9.19 -12.64 11.42
N PRO A 62 10.46 -12.22 11.17
CA PRO A 62 10.74 -10.96 10.49
C PRO A 62 10.23 -10.94 9.05
N PHE A 63 10.28 -12.08 8.36
CA PHE A 63 9.76 -12.19 6.99
C PHE A 63 8.24 -12.02 6.95
N ILE A 64 7.51 -12.63 7.86
CA ILE A 64 6.04 -12.51 7.95
C ILE A 64 5.65 -11.06 8.26
N ILE A 65 6.32 -10.43 9.22
CA ILE A 65 6.07 -9.05 9.63
C ILE A 65 6.30 -8.10 8.45
N LEU A 66 7.47 -8.16 7.81
CA LEU A 66 7.81 -7.32 6.66
C LEU A 66 6.79 -7.47 5.53
N ASN A 67 6.43 -8.70 5.18
CA ASN A 67 5.48 -8.94 4.11
C ASN A 67 4.08 -8.40 4.42
N THR A 68 3.66 -8.50 5.68
CA THR A 68 2.37 -7.95 6.13
C THR A 68 2.35 -6.42 6.01
N TYR A 69 3.36 -5.73 6.56
CA TYR A 69 3.43 -4.27 6.49
C TYR A 69 3.62 -3.76 5.06
N LYS A 70 4.40 -4.46 4.24
CA LYS A 70 4.54 -4.15 2.81
C LYS A 70 3.21 -4.24 2.07
N ASN A 71 2.42 -5.29 2.34
CA ASN A 71 1.10 -5.43 1.73
C ASN A 71 0.14 -4.32 2.18
N MET A 72 0.12 -3.99 3.48
CA MET A 72 -0.69 -2.88 4.02
C MET A 72 -0.30 -1.55 3.38
N TYR A 73 1.00 -1.28 3.24
CA TYR A 73 1.50 -0.08 2.57
C TYR A 73 1.07 -0.01 1.11
N GLN A 74 1.18 -1.12 0.37
CA GLN A 74 0.74 -1.18 -1.03
C GLN A 74 -0.77 -0.95 -1.17
N GLN A 75 -1.58 -1.50 -0.28
CA GLN A 75 -3.03 -1.27 -0.27
C GLN A 75 -3.36 0.20 0.02
N LYS A 76 -2.75 0.80 1.05
CA LYS A 76 -2.94 2.22 1.35
C LYS A 76 -2.55 3.10 0.17
N ARG A 77 -1.38 2.86 -0.40
CA ARG A 77 -0.89 3.59 -1.57
C ARG A 77 -1.82 3.46 -2.79
N PHE A 78 -2.38 2.28 -3.01
CA PHE A 78 -3.39 2.05 -4.04
C PHE A 78 -4.66 2.86 -3.78
N GLN A 79 -5.17 2.86 -2.55
CA GLN A 79 -6.33 3.66 -2.14
C GLN A 79 -6.07 5.16 -2.30
N ASP A 80 -4.91 5.64 -1.86
CA ASP A 80 -4.54 7.05 -1.98
C ASP A 80 -4.52 7.50 -3.45
N VAL A 81 -3.90 6.72 -4.35
CA VAL A 81 -3.86 7.03 -5.79
C VAL A 81 -5.25 6.98 -6.42
N THR A 82 -6.06 5.98 -6.09
CA THR A 82 -7.41 5.86 -6.66
C THR A 82 -8.34 6.97 -6.20
N ASN A 83 -8.27 7.36 -4.92
CA ASN A 83 -9.05 8.47 -4.37
C ASN A 83 -8.57 9.82 -4.93
N TYR A 84 -7.25 9.99 -5.04
CA TYR A 84 -6.67 11.19 -5.66
C TYR A 84 -7.16 11.37 -7.10
N LEU A 85 -7.05 10.34 -7.93
CA LEU A 85 -7.51 10.40 -9.32
C LEU A 85 -9.00 10.72 -9.41
N GLU A 86 -9.80 10.15 -8.54
CA GLU A 86 -11.24 10.42 -8.51
C GLU A 86 -11.54 11.89 -8.22
N GLN A 87 -11.01 12.40 -7.12
CA GLN A 87 -11.27 13.77 -6.69
C GLN A 87 -10.71 14.79 -7.67
N LEU A 88 -9.49 14.56 -8.16
CA LEU A 88 -8.86 15.44 -9.14
C LEU A 88 -9.67 15.53 -10.43
N LEU A 89 -10.09 14.39 -10.99
CA LEU A 89 -10.87 14.36 -12.23
C LEU A 89 -12.27 14.95 -12.04
N TYR A 90 -12.93 14.70 -10.91
CA TYR A 90 -14.23 15.29 -10.62
C TYR A 90 -14.15 16.81 -10.40
N SER A 91 -13.13 17.31 -9.72
CA SER A 91 -12.94 18.74 -9.54
C SER A 91 -12.60 19.42 -10.86
N PHE A 92 -11.69 18.84 -11.65
CA PHE A 92 -11.30 19.36 -12.94
C PHE A 92 -12.47 19.41 -13.95
N ARG A 93 -13.40 18.45 -13.87
CA ARG A 93 -14.63 18.45 -14.68
C ARG A 93 -15.51 19.67 -14.43
N LYS A 94 -15.55 20.18 -13.19
CA LYS A 94 -16.33 21.36 -12.80
C LYS A 94 -15.70 22.66 -13.29
N GLY A 95 -14.36 22.71 -13.30
CA GLY A 95 -13.58 23.85 -13.74
C GLY A 95 -12.21 23.38 -14.20
N PRO A 96 -11.87 23.49 -15.50
CA PRO A 96 -10.66 22.90 -16.07
C PRO A 96 -9.41 23.73 -15.72
N LYS A 97 -9.07 23.78 -14.43
CA LYS A 97 -7.87 24.40 -13.88
C LYS A 97 -7.19 23.47 -12.90
N ILE A 98 -5.95 23.10 -13.19
CA ILE A 98 -5.16 22.15 -12.39
C ILE A 98 -5.01 22.62 -10.95
N LEU A 99 -4.60 23.87 -10.75
CA LEU A 99 -4.37 24.39 -9.40
C LEU A 99 -5.63 24.37 -8.52
N SER A 100 -6.77 24.80 -9.07
CA SER A 100 -8.05 24.77 -8.35
C SER A 100 -8.48 23.33 -8.04
N SER A 101 -8.27 22.42 -8.99
CA SER A 101 -8.61 21.01 -8.80
C SER A 101 -7.73 20.33 -7.76
N LEU A 102 -6.45 20.71 -7.67
CA LEU A 102 -5.54 20.25 -6.61
C LEU A 102 -5.95 20.78 -5.24
N GLN A 103 -6.40 22.05 -5.14
CA GLN A 103 -6.91 22.61 -3.89
C GLN A 103 -8.14 21.86 -3.37
N ASP A 104 -9.09 21.58 -4.25
CA ASP A 104 -10.28 20.80 -3.91
C ASP A 104 -9.90 19.36 -3.49
N THR A 105 -8.93 18.77 -4.19
CA THR A 105 -8.44 17.43 -3.90
C THR A 105 -7.71 17.37 -2.55
N LEU A 106 -6.93 18.41 -2.23
CA LEU A 106 -6.21 18.51 -0.95
C LEU A 106 -7.15 18.46 0.25
N ALA A 107 -8.35 19.03 0.13
CA ALA A 107 -9.36 19.04 1.19
C ALA A 107 -9.82 17.61 1.59
N VAL A 108 -9.69 16.63 0.69
CA VAL A 108 -10.04 15.22 0.95
C VAL A 108 -8.90 14.46 1.64
N PHE A 109 -7.68 14.99 1.56
CA PHE A 109 -6.49 14.39 2.17
C PHE A 109 -5.98 15.28 3.30
N PRO A 110 -6.50 15.19 4.53
CA PRO A 110 -6.13 16.08 5.61
C PRO A 110 -4.67 15.90 6.06
N GLU A 111 -4.15 14.67 5.98
CA GLU A 111 -2.77 14.34 6.41
C GLU A 111 -2.23 13.14 5.63
N GLY A 112 -0.90 13.02 5.56
CA GLY A 112 -0.19 11.86 5.04
C GLY A 112 0.57 12.11 3.75
N GLN A 113 1.20 11.08 3.22
CA GLN A 113 2.11 11.19 2.06
C GLN A 113 1.44 11.81 0.82
N MET A 114 0.18 11.49 0.56
CA MET A 114 -0.56 12.07 -0.57
C MET A 114 -0.80 13.57 -0.36
N HIS A 115 -1.17 13.99 0.84
CA HIS A 115 -1.31 15.40 1.21
C HIS A 115 -0.02 16.17 0.93
N ASP A 116 1.12 15.66 1.42
CA ASP A 116 2.41 16.31 1.27
C ASP A 116 2.82 16.43 -0.20
N HIS A 117 2.58 15.38 -1.00
CA HIS A 117 2.84 15.44 -2.43
C HIS A 117 1.94 16.45 -3.17
N ILE A 118 0.66 16.54 -2.83
CA ILE A 118 -0.25 17.54 -3.41
C ILE A 118 0.25 18.94 -3.08
N LEU A 119 0.64 19.20 -1.82
CA LEU A 119 1.21 20.49 -1.42
C LEU A 119 2.48 20.83 -2.18
N MET A 120 3.41 19.86 -2.33
CA MET A 120 4.64 20.06 -3.12
C MET A 120 4.34 20.41 -4.57
N VAL A 121 3.38 19.75 -5.21
CA VAL A 121 2.96 20.05 -6.57
C VAL A 121 2.37 21.45 -6.67
N MET A 122 1.48 21.81 -5.74
CA MET A 122 0.88 23.16 -5.71
C MET A 122 1.92 24.26 -5.50
N ASP A 123 2.85 24.05 -4.56
CA ASP A 123 3.95 24.99 -4.30
C ASP A 123 4.85 25.14 -5.52
N ALA A 124 5.19 24.05 -6.20
CA ALA A 124 5.99 24.07 -7.42
C ALA A 124 5.29 24.85 -8.56
N ILE A 125 3.96 24.75 -8.67
CA ILE A 125 3.17 25.49 -9.68
C ILE A 125 3.10 26.97 -9.32
N GLN A 126 2.96 27.33 -8.04
CA GLN A 126 2.78 28.70 -7.60
C GLN A 126 4.08 29.51 -7.58
N ASN A 127 5.21 28.88 -7.27
CA ASN A 127 6.49 29.57 -7.00
C ASN A 127 7.45 29.60 -8.19
N LYS A 128 7.17 28.90 -9.32
CA LYS A 128 8.00 28.99 -10.52
C LYS A 128 7.61 30.20 -11.37
N PRO A 129 8.58 30.98 -11.89
CA PRO A 129 8.31 32.10 -12.78
C PRO A 129 7.70 31.63 -14.11
N LEU A 130 6.77 32.44 -14.64
CA LEU A 130 5.96 32.19 -15.85
C LEU A 130 6.75 32.01 -17.17
N GLU A 131 8.05 32.20 -17.19
CA GLU A 131 8.84 32.22 -18.43
C GLU A 131 9.15 30.85 -19.05
N GLU A 132 8.88 29.74 -18.36
CA GLU A 132 9.09 28.37 -18.85
C GLU A 132 7.79 27.53 -18.87
N SER A 133 6.72 28.09 -19.38
CA SER A 133 5.35 27.56 -19.20
C SER A 133 5.02 26.22 -19.90
N GLY A 134 5.91 25.66 -20.73
CA GLY A 134 5.65 24.38 -21.41
C GLY A 134 5.83 23.13 -20.54
N ASP A 135 6.77 23.16 -19.63
CA ASP A 135 7.16 21.99 -18.80
C ASP A 135 6.83 22.15 -17.30
N LEU A 136 6.34 23.34 -16.88
CA LEU A 136 6.09 23.64 -15.47
C LEU A 136 5.21 22.60 -14.77
N TYR A 137 4.07 22.29 -15.34
CA TYR A 137 3.15 21.29 -14.76
C TYR A 137 3.73 19.89 -14.78
N ARG A 138 4.44 19.52 -15.86
CA ARG A 138 5.08 18.21 -15.96
C ARG A 138 6.16 18.03 -14.92
N ASP A 139 6.99 19.05 -14.73
CA ASP A 139 8.03 19.04 -13.70
C ASP A 139 7.43 18.98 -12.29
N ALA A 140 6.38 19.77 -12.04
CA ALA A 140 5.70 19.77 -10.75
C ALA A 140 5.12 18.39 -10.39
N PHE A 141 4.51 17.69 -11.35
CA PHE A 141 3.95 16.35 -11.13
C PHE A 141 5.00 15.23 -11.10
N SER A 142 6.20 15.45 -11.66
CA SER A 142 7.21 14.40 -11.86
C SER A 142 7.59 13.69 -10.55
N ALA A 143 7.83 14.43 -9.48
CA ALA A 143 8.21 13.88 -8.17
C ALA A 143 7.11 12.97 -7.59
N MET A 144 5.85 13.39 -7.71
CA MET A 144 4.70 12.60 -7.29
C MET A 144 4.53 11.35 -8.15
N GLU A 145 4.67 11.46 -9.46
CA GLU A 145 4.58 10.34 -10.39
C GLU A 145 5.67 9.29 -10.16
N GLU A 146 6.89 9.73 -9.87
CA GLU A 146 8.01 8.85 -9.52
C GLU A 146 7.77 8.16 -8.17
N ALA A 147 7.32 8.91 -7.16
CA ALA A 147 7.03 8.37 -5.84
C ALA A 147 5.98 7.25 -5.89
N TYR A 148 4.92 7.41 -6.66
CA TYR A 148 3.87 6.42 -6.79
C TYR A 148 4.10 5.38 -7.90
N GLY A 149 4.93 5.66 -8.91
CA GLY A 149 5.26 4.74 -10.01
C GLY A 149 4.02 4.22 -10.74
N CYS A 150 2.95 5.01 -10.82
CA CYS A 150 1.66 4.61 -11.36
C CYS A 150 1.45 5.21 -12.76
N ARG A 151 1.35 4.35 -13.78
CA ARG A 151 1.13 4.79 -15.16
C ARG A 151 -0.19 5.58 -15.33
N ARG A 152 -1.25 5.18 -14.62
CA ARG A 152 -2.55 5.85 -14.70
C ARG A 152 -2.51 7.26 -14.13
N LEU A 153 -1.74 7.44 -13.06
CA LEU A 153 -1.50 8.75 -12.47
C LEU A 153 -0.86 9.70 -13.51
N ARG A 154 0.20 9.24 -14.16
CA ARG A 154 0.88 10.00 -15.22
C ARG A 154 -0.06 10.33 -16.39
N GLN A 155 -0.81 9.36 -16.87
CA GLN A 155 -1.76 9.57 -17.97
C GLN A 155 -2.84 10.59 -17.63
N ALA A 156 -3.33 10.59 -16.39
CA ALA A 156 -4.30 11.59 -15.94
C ALA A 156 -3.68 12.99 -15.89
N HIS A 157 -2.48 13.12 -15.32
CA HIS A 157 -1.79 14.43 -15.31
C HIS A 157 -1.50 14.96 -16.71
N GLU A 158 -0.97 14.13 -17.61
CA GLU A 158 -0.72 14.53 -19.01
C GLU A 158 -2.01 14.96 -19.70
N PHE A 159 -3.13 14.29 -19.42
CA PHE A 159 -4.43 14.69 -19.94
C PHE A 159 -4.86 16.05 -19.41
N LEU A 160 -4.78 16.30 -18.10
CA LEU A 160 -5.15 17.58 -17.48
C LEU A 160 -4.29 18.73 -18.02
N ILE A 161 -2.98 18.52 -18.16
CA ILE A 161 -2.05 19.50 -18.73
C ILE A 161 -2.45 19.87 -20.15
N LYS A 162 -2.79 18.89 -20.99
CA LYS A 162 -3.21 19.13 -22.37
C LYS A 162 -4.51 19.93 -22.44
N VAL A 163 -5.49 19.57 -21.60
CA VAL A 163 -6.79 20.27 -21.57
C VAL A 163 -6.63 21.70 -21.09
N GLU A 164 -5.85 21.96 -20.06
CA GLU A 164 -5.61 23.32 -19.56
C GLU A 164 -4.84 24.17 -20.57
N SER A 165 -3.88 23.57 -21.30
CA SER A 165 -3.04 24.28 -22.26
C SER A 165 -3.75 24.57 -23.58
N PHE A 166 -4.55 23.64 -24.09
CA PHE A 166 -5.14 23.73 -25.44
C PHE A 166 -6.64 23.92 -25.43
N GLY A 167 -7.31 23.70 -24.30
CA GLY A 167 -8.75 23.70 -24.19
C GLY A 167 -9.39 22.52 -24.94
N GLY A 168 -10.67 22.65 -25.28
CA GLY A 168 -11.43 21.69 -26.06
C GLY A 168 -12.50 20.97 -25.24
N GLU A 169 -13.23 20.07 -25.89
CA GLU A 169 -14.20 19.22 -25.21
C GLU A 169 -13.50 18.04 -24.53
N PHE A 170 -13.59 18.00 -23.22
CA PHE A 170 -12.84 17.04 -22.38
C PHE A 170 -13.75 16.16 -21.52
N SER A 171 -15.04 16.46 -21.47
CA SER A 171 -16.00 15.78 -20.60
C SER A 171 -16.02 14.26 -20.84
N GLY A 172 -16.13 13.86 -22.12
CA GLY A 172 -16.12 12.43 -22.47
C GLY A 172 -14.81 11.73 -22.17
N ALA A 173 -13.68 12.43 -22.29
CA ALA A 173 -12.38 11.84 -21.96
C ALA A 173 -12.19 11.66 -20.43
N ILE A 174 -12.73 12.55 -19.62
CA ILE A 174 -12.77 12.38 -18.16
C ILE A 174 -13.63 11.15 -17.80
N ASP A 175 -14.78 10.97 -18.43
CA ASP A 175 -15.63 9.80 -18.19
C ASP A 175 -14.89 8.48 -18.50
N ILE A 176 -14.09 8.45 -19.55
CA ILE A 176 -13.25 7.30 -19.91
C ILE A 176 -12.17 7.05 -18.82
N LEU A 177 -11.52 8.09 -18.32
CA LEU A 177 -10.50 7.96 -17.25
C LEU A 177 -11.12 7.49 -15.95
N LEU A 178 -12.29 7.99 -15.58
CA LEU A 178 -13.03 7.55 -14.39
C LEU A 178 -13.49 6.08 -14.52
N GLU A 179 -13.92 5.67 -15.71
CA GLU A 179 -14.31 4.29 -15.98
C GLU A 179 -13.09 3.35 -15.96
N ASP A 180 -11.94 3.73 -16.57
CA ASP A 180 -10.70 2.94 -16.45
C ASP A 180 -10.25 2.79 -15.00
N ARG A 181 -10.39 3.85 -14.19
CA ARG A 181 -10.13 3.78 -12.74
C ARG A 181 -11.07 2.77 -12.06
N ARG A 182 -12.38 2.83 -12.34
CA ARG A 182 -13.37 1.91 -11.76
C ARG A 182 -13.04 0.46 -12.10
N LEU A 183 -12.78 0.17 -13.37
CA LEU A 183 -12.39 -1.16 -13.83
C LEU A 183 -11.06 -1.63 -13.23
N TRP A 184 -10.14 -0.71 -12.96
CA TRP A 184 -8.89 -1.04 -12.29
C TRP A 184 -9.11 -1.45 -10.83
N ILE A 185 -9.94 -0.72 -10.10
CA ILE A 185 -10.31 -1.06 -8.71
C ILE A 185 -10.99 -2.43 -8.66
N GLU A 186 -11.94 -2.67 -9.54
CA GLU A 186 -12.65 -3.94 -9.62
C GLU A 186 -11.69 -5.13 -9.86
N ARG A 187 -10.79 -5.02 -10.83
CA ARG A 187 -9.77 -6.03 -11.10
C ARG A 187 -8.83 -6.29 -9.92
N VAL A 188 -8.39 -5.23 -9.24
CA VAL A 188 -7.53 -5.38 -8.06
C VAL A 188 -8.30 -6.07 -6.93
N TYR A 189 -9.56 -5.68 -6.71
CA TYR A 189 -10.43 -6.31 -5.71
C TYR A 189 -10.68 -7.79 -5.98
N GLU A 190 -10.95 -8.17 -7.22
CA GLU A 190 -11.11 -9.58 -7.62
C GLU A 190 -9.84 -10.40 -7.35
N LEU A 191 -8.67 -9.87 -7.73
CA LEU A 191 -7.40 -10.53 -7.47
C LEU A 191 -7.11 -10.67 -5.96
N GLU A 192 -7.43 -9.68 -5.15
CA GLU A 192 -7.28 -9.75 -3.69
C GLU A 192 -8.25 -10.75 -3.07
N LYS A 193 -9.48 -10.80 -3.55
CA LYS A 193 -10.49 -11.78 -3.13
C LYS A 193 -10.05 -13.21 -3.44
N ASP A 194 -9.54 -13.46 -4.62
CA ASP A 194 -9.02 -14.78 -5.01
C ASP A 194 -7.82 -15.19 -4.17
N ARG A 195 -6.88 -14.28 -3.93
CA ARG A 195 -5.76 -14.51 -3.02
C ARG A 195 -6.22 -14.80 -1.59
N SER A 196 -7.21 -14.07 -1.09
CA SER A 196 -7.78 -14.28 0.24
C SER A 196 -8.45 -15.65 0.34
N ASN A 197 -9.24 -16.03 -0.66
CA ASN A 197 -9.89 -17.34 -0.72
C ASN A 197 -8.87 -18.48 -0.73
N LEU A 198 -7.77 -18.34 -1.49
CA LEU A 198 -6.68 -19.31 -1.49
C LEU A 198 -6.00 -19.41 -0.12
N LYS A 199 -5.71 -18.28 0.53
CA LYS A 199 -5.14 -18.27 1.88
C LYS A 199 -6.04 -18.97 2.89
N VAL A 200 -7.35 -18.71 2.86
CA VAL A 200 -8.32 -19.37 3.73
C VAL A 200 -8.35 -20.87 3.48
N LYS A 201 -8.40 -21.32 2.21
CA LYS A 201 -8.37 -22.74 1.87
C LYS A 201 -7.10 -23.44 2.38
N ILE A 202 -5.93 -22.81 2.19
CA ILE A 202 -4.64 -23.35 2.68
C ILE A 202 -4.65 -23.42 4.21
N THR A 203 -5.12 -22.38 4.89
CA THR A 203 -5.17 -22.34 6.36
C THR A 203 -6.09 -23.43 6.92
N ILE A 204 -7.28 -23.61 6.34
CA ILE A 204 -8.20 -24.68 6.74
C ILE A 204 -7.58 -26.06 6.49
N SER A 205 -6.96 -26.26 5.33
CA SER A 205 -6.29 -27.54 5.01
C SER A 205 -5.17 -27.87 5.98
N LEU A 206 -4.36 -26.86 6.35
CA LEU A 206 -3.32 -27.02 7.37
C LEU A 206 -3.91 -27.37 8.74
N ALA A 207 -4.95 -26.65 9.16
CA ALA A 207 -5.62 -26.90 10.44
C ALA A 207 -6.20 -28.32 10.52
N LEU A 208 -6.86 -28.77 9.44
CA LEU A 208 -7.37 -30.14 9.33
C LEU A 208 -6.26 -31.18 9.38
N SER A 209 -5.14 -30.96 8.69
CA SER A 209 -3.96 -31.84 8.72
C SER A 209 -3.40 -31.97 10.14
N PHE A 210 -3.30 -30.85 10.85
CA PHE A 210 -2.88 -30.88 12.26
C PHE A 210 -3.85 -31.67 13.14
N LEU A 211 -5.14 -31.47 12.99
CA LEU A 211 -6.17 -32.22 13.74
C LEU A 211 -6.07 -33.73 13.49
N ILE A 212 -5.94 -34.14 12.21
CA ILE A 212 -5.83 -35.56 11.83
C ILE A 212 -4.55 -36.16 12.43
N CYS A 213 -3.40 -35.47 12.30
CA CYS A 213 -2.14 -35.91 12.91
C CYS A 213 -2.27 -36.03 14.45
N GLY A 214 -2.96 -35.10 15.09
CA GLY A 214 -3.22 -35.20 16.53
C GLY A 214 -4.06 -36.40 16.92
N LEU A 215 -5.12 -36.70 16.15
CA LEU A 215 -6.00 -37.86 16.40
C LEU A 215 -5.31 -39.20 16.16
N THR A 216 -4.29 -39.27 15.31
CA THR A 216 -3.53 -40.50 15.05
C THR A 216 -2.43 -40.77 16.08
N MET A 217 -2.07 -39.81 16.93
CA MET A 217 -1.09 -39.94 18.00
C MET A 217 -1.72 -40.39 19.33
N PHE A 218 -3.02 -40.33 19.49
CA PHE A 218 -3.78 -40.83 20.64
C PHE A 218 -4.51 -42.12 20.26
#